data_cce430eefc433b0dadcd35bbb869ffcb
#
_entry.id   cce430eefc433b0dadcd35bbb869ffcb
#
_cell.length_a   1.000
_cell.length_b   1.000
_cell.length_c   1.000
_cell.angle_alpha   90.00
_cell.angle_beta   90.00
_cell.angle_gamma   90.00
#
_symmetry.space_group_name_H-M   'P 1'
#
loop_
_entity.id
_entity.type
_entity.pdbx_description
1 polymer ?
#
loop_
_entity_poly.entity_id
_entity_poly.type
_entity_poly.pdbx_seq_one_letter_code
_entity_poly.pdbx_strand_id
1 'polypeptide(L)'
;MNDLVQKAYAIAQQAHAHQRDKSGKPYIGHIERVAARCKSDEAKCVAYLHDVLEDTDALPEPEMRRIFGDAITDGVLSVTKGEGEDYAAFVRRAGANPLGREVKIADLIDNSNLSRFEGDITLQDVQRQRKYNDALMYLLSL
;
A
#
# COMPACT_ATOMS: atom_id res chain seq x y z
N MET A 1 -3.60 -10.25 -17.17
CA MET A 1 -2.59 -9.75 -16.23
C MET A 1 -1.23 -9.98 -16.85
N ASN A 2 -0.36 -8.95 -16.96
CA ASN A 2 0.93 -9.15 -17.59
C ASN A 2 1.91 -9.88 -16.65
N ASP A 3 3.06 -10.28 -17.19
CA ASP A 3 4.03 -11.10 -16.44
C ASP A 3 4.57 -10.41 -15.20
N LEU A 4 4.81 -9.08 -15.26
CA LEU A 4 5.30 -8.35 -14.10
C LEU A 4 4.25 -8.25 -13.00
N VAL A 5 2.98 -8.06 -13.36
CA VAL A 5 1.88 -8.02 -12.39
C VAL A 5 1.74 -9.39 -11.72
N GLN A 6 1.81 -10.47 -12.49
CA GLN A 6 1.75 -11.82 -11.94
C GLN A 6 2.91 -12.09 -10.98
N LYS A 7 4.12 -11.65 -11.35
CA LYS A 7 5.31 -11.79 -10.51
C LYS A 7 5.17 -10.98 -9.21
N ALA A 8 4.68 -9.73 -9.30
CA ALA A 8 4.44 -8.90 -8.13
C ALA A 8 3.42 -9.55 -7.18
N TYR A 9 2.34 -10.08 -7.73
CA TYR A 9 1.33 -10.77 -6.93
C TYR A 9 1.91 -12.02 -6.24
N ALA A 10 2.68 -12.82 -6.95
CA ALA A 10 3.30 -14.02 -6.36
C ALA A 10 4.24 -13.65 -5.20
N ILE A 11 5.03 -12.59 -5.36
CA ILE A 11 5.92 -12.10 -4.31
C ILE A 11 5.10 -11.65 -3.10
N ALA A 12 4.02 -10.89 -3.33
CA ALA A 12 3.16 -10.41 -2.25
C ALA A 12 2.49 -11.56 -1.50
N GLN A 13 1.98 -12.56 -2.21
CA GLN A 13 1.36 -13.73 -1.60
C GLN A 13 2.33 -14.46 -0.67
N GLN A 14 3.57 -14.63 -1.12
CA GLN A 14 4.59 -15.30 -0.33
C GLN A 14 5.05 -14.46 0.85
N ALA A 15 5.27 -13.17 0.63
CA ALA A 15 5.75 -12.24 1.66
C ALA A 15 4.74 -12.08 2.81
N HIS A 16 3.45 -12.07 2.49
CA HIS A 16 2.37 -11.86 3.48
C HIS A 16 1.62 -13.14 3.85
N ALA A 17 2.17 -14.32 3.52
CA ALA A 17 1.48 -15.61 3.67
C ALA A 17 0.95 -15.88 5.08
N HIS A 18 1.65 -15.39 6.11
CA HIS A 18 1.29 -15.63 7.51
C HIS A 18 0.82 -14.36 8.22
N GLN A 19 0.73 -13.24 7.50
CA GLN A 19 0.34 -11.96 8.07
C GLN A 19 -1.18 -11.83 8.07
N ARG A 20 -1.73 -11.29 9.17
CA ARG A 20 -3.16 -11.06 9.30
C ARG A 20 -3.44 -9.59 9.59
N ASP A 21 -4.61 -9.12 9.18
CA ASP A 21 -5.06 -7.76 9.45
C ASP A 21 -5.65 -7.68 10.87
N LYS A 22 -6.13 -6.49 11.24
CA LYS A 22 -6.69 -6.24 12.58
C LYS A 22 -7.95 -7.05 12.87
N SER A 23 -8.65 -7.48 11.82
CA SER A 23 -9.84 -8.34 11.95
C SER A 23 -9.48 -9.82 11.97
N GLY A 24 -8.19 -10.17 11.94
CA GLY A 24 -7.73 -11.54 11.96
C GLY A 24 -7.79 -12.25 10.61
N LYS A 25 -8.09 -11.54 9.54
CA LYS A 25 -8.18 -12.09 8.19
C LYS A 25 -6.81 -12.01 7.48
N PRO A 26 -6.57 -12.86 6.47
CA PRO A 26 -5.29 -12.81 5.75
C PRO A 26 -5.02 -11.42 5.18
N TYR A 27 -3.82 -10.92 5.45
CA TYR A 27 -3.44 -9.57 5.02
C TYR A 27 -3.42 -9.39 3.51
N ILE A 28 -3.16 -10.47 2.76
CA ILE A 28 -3.15 -10.43 1.29
C ILE A 28 -4.48 -9.91 0.72
N GLY A 29 -5.60 -10.09 1.42
CA GLY A 29 -6.89 -9.55 1.00
C GLY A 29 -6.88 -8.04 0.84
N HIS A 30 -6.24 -7.31 1.79
CA HIS A 30 -6.05 -5.87 1.67
C HIS A 30 -5.23 -5.52 0.43
N ILE A 31 -4.12 -6.22 0.23
CA ILE A 31 -3.23 -5.99 -0.91
C ILE A 31 -3.98 -6.21 -2.24
N GLU A 32 -4.78 -7.28 -2.32
CA GLU A 32 -5.57 -7.58 -3.51
C GLU A 32 -6.60 -6.49 -3.79
N ARG A 33 -7.26 -5.96 -2.75
CA ARG A 33 -8.27 -4.90 -2.93
C ARG A 33 -7.62 -3.59 -3.37
N VAL A 34 -6.43 -3.27 -2.85
CA VAL A 34 -5.69 -2.07 -3.27
C VAL A 34 -5.33 -2.19 -4.75
N ALA A 35 -4.77 -3.33 -5.17
CA ALA A 35 -4.39 -3.55 -6.57
C ALA A 35 -5.61 -3.50 -7.50
N ALA A 36 -6.77 -4.02 -7.07
CA ALA A 36 -7.99 -4.01 -7.87
C ALA A 36 -8.49 -2.58 -8.16
N ARG A 37 -8.16 -1.61 -7.33
CA ARG A 37 -8.52 -0.20 -7.54
C ARG A 37 -7.57 0.53 -8.46
N CYS A 38 -6.40 -0.03 -8.76
CA CYS A 38 -5.41 0.59 -9.63
C CYS A 38 -5.70 0.27 -11.09
N LYS A 39 -5.42 1.22 -11.99
CA LYS A 39 -5.81 1.11 -13.40
C LYS A 39 -4.68 0.61 -14.29
N SER A 40 -3.44 1.08 -14.08
CA SER A 40 -2.32 0.66 -14.93
C SER A 40 -1.65 -0.57 -14.35
N ASP A 41 -0.97 -1.32 -15.22
CA ASP A 41 -0.18 -2.47 -14.78
C ASP A 41 0.96 -2.06 -13.84
N GLU A 42 1.59 -0.91 -14.11
CA GLU A 42 2.65 -0.40 -13.24
C GLU A 42 2.10 -0.08 -11.84
N ALA A 43 0.94 0.57 -11.77
CA ALA A 43 0.31 0.88 -10.48
C ALA A 43 -0.10 -0.41 -9.75
N LYS A 44 -0.58 -1.42 -10.47
CA LYS A 44 -0.89 -2.71 -9.86
C LYS A 44 0.36 -3.37 -9.26
N CYS A 45 1.48 -3.31 -9.95
CA CYS A 45 2.75 -3.80 -9.41
C CYS A 45 3.13 -3.07 -8.12
N VAL A 46 3.04 -1.74 -8.11
CA VAL A 46 3.32 -0.94 -6.91
C VAL A 46 2.36 -1.35 -5.79
N ALA A 47 1.07 -1.53 -6.10
CA ALA A 47 0.08 -1.93 -5.11
C ALA A 47 0.42 -3.28 -4.47
N TYR A 48 0.76 -4.29 -5.28
CA TYR A 48 1.14 -5.60 -4.75
C TYR A 48 2.41 -5.55 -3.90
N LEU A 49 3.34 -4.66 -4.23
CA LEU A 49 4.65 -4.61 -3.57
C LEU A 49 4.71 -3.56 -2.44
N HIS A 50 3.66 -2.76 -2.24
CA HIS A 50 3.77 -1.55 -1.42
C HIS A 50 4.12 -1.82 0.05
N ASP A 51 3.74 -2.97 0.61
CA ASP A 51 4.09 -3.31 1.99
C ASP A 51 5.24 -4.32 2.09
N VAL A 52 5.77 -4.79 0.96
CA VAL A 52 6.83 -5.81 0.97
C VAL A 52 8.12 -5.26 1.58
N LEU A 53 8.54 -4.05 1.18
CA LEU A 53 9.76 -3.43 1.73
C LEU A 53 9.60 -3.04 3.19
N GLU A 54 8.41 -2.57 3.58
CA GLU A 54 8.17 -2.07 4.94
C GLU A 54 7.98 -3.22 5.93
N ASP A 55 7.24 -4.25 5.54
CA ASP A 55 6.79 -5.30 6.44
C ASP A 55 7.64 -6.57 6.38
N THR A 56 8.44 -6.77 5.33
CA THR A 56 9.15 -8.04 5.11
C THR A 56 10.53 -7.82 4.51
N ASP A 57 11.37 -8.88 4.55
CA ASP A 57 12.68 -8.91 3.90
C ASP A 57 12.64 -9.70 2.59
N ALA A 58 11.45 -9.99 2.06
CA ALA A 58 11.26 -10.89 0.94
C ALA A 58 11.90 -10.39 -0.36
N LEU A 59 11.98 -9.06 -0.54
CA LEU A 59 12.52 -8.48 -1.77
C LEU A 59 13.24 -7.17 -1.45
N PRO A 60 14.57 -7.21 -1.24
CA PRO A 60 15.35 -5.98 -1.01
C PRO A 60 15.29 -5.04 -2.20
N GLU A 61 15.46 -3.73 -1.95
CA GLU A 61 15.34 -2.70 -3.00
C GLU A 61 16.20 -2.98 -4.24
N PRO A 62 17.50 -3.36 -4.12
CA PRO A 62 18.30 -3.61 -5.33
C PRO A 62 17.73 -4.71 -6.21
N GLU A 63 17.18 -5.76 -5.61
CA GLU A 63 16.57 -6.87 -6.33
C GLU A 63 15.23 -6.44 -6.94
N MET A 64 14.44 -5.67 -6.21
CA MET A 64 13.20 -5.11 -6.75
C MET A 64 13.47 -4.24 -7.98
N ARG A 65 14.51 -3.42 -7.90
CA ARG A 65 14.90 -2.52 -9.00
C ARG A 65 15.37 -3.30 -10.22
N ARG A 66 16.08 -4.42 -9.97
CA ARG A 66 16.54 -5.30 -11.06
C ARG A 66 15.36 -5.97 -11.78
N ILE A 67 14.36 -6.41 -11.03
CA ILE A 67 13.21 -7.17 -11.59
C ILE A 67 12.16 -6.22 -12.20
N PHE A 68 11.81 -5.16 -11.49
CA PHE A 68 10.66 -4.32 -11.85
C PHE A 68 11.05 -2.97 -12.47
N GLY A 69 12.31 -2.59 -12.38
CA GLY A 69 12.78 -1.31 -12.93
C GLY A 69 12.60 -0.14 -11.98
N ASP A 70 13.13 1.01 -12.39
CA ASP A 70 13.18 2.19 -11.54
C ASP A 70 11.80 2.81 -11.28
N ALA A 71 10.95 2.89 -12.29
CA ALA A 71 9.63 3.53 -12.15
C ALA A 71 8.78 2.83 -11.09
N ILE A 72 8.69 1.50 -11.16
CA ILE A 72 7.91 0.72 -10.20
C ILE A 72 8.56 0.77 -8.82
N THR A 73 9.89 0.61 -8.74
CA THR A 73 10.59 0.63 -7.46
C THR A 73 10.47 2.00 -6.78
N ASP A 74 10.63 3.10 -7.53
CA ASP A 74 10.46 4.44 -6.98
C ASP A 74 9.02 4.66 -6.50
N GLY A 75 8.04 4.10 -7.22
CA GLY A 75 6.65 4.11 -6.78
C GLY A 75 6.47 3.41 -5.44
N VAL A 76 7.07 2.23 -5.28
CA VAL A 76 7.02 1.48 -4.02
C VAL A 76 7.67 2.27 -2.89
N LEU A 77 8.85 2.86 -3.14
CA LEU A 77 9.53 3.68 -2.13
C LEU A 77 8.70 4.87 -1.71
N SER A 78 7.96 5.48 -2.64
CA SER A 78 7.12 6.65 -2.33
C SER A 78 5.98 6.31 -1.37
N VAL A 79 5.58 5.05 -1.29
CA VAL A 79 4.54 4.57 -0.37
C VAL A 79 5.09 3.69 0.75
N THR A 80 6.40 3.72 0.96
CA THR A 80 7.09 3.05 2.06
C THR A 80 7.51 4.13 3.06
N LYS A 81 6.93 4.09 4.27
CA LYS A 81 7.21 5.11 5.29
C LYS A 81 8.63 4.95 5.82
N GLY A 82 9.36 6.05 5.87
CA GLY A 82 10.71 6.08 6.45
C GLY A 82 10.67 6.02 7.96
N GLU A 83 11.76 5.54 8.57
CA GLU A 83 11.90 5.49 10.01
C GLU A 83 11.87 6.92 10.55
N GLY A 84 10.98 7.19 11.52
CA GLY A 84 10.83 8.51 12.10
C GLY A 84 10.19 9.55 11.21
N GLU A 85 9.74 9.17 10.02
CA GLU A 85 9.10 10.10 9.08
C GLU A 85 7.73 10.52 9.61
N ASP A 86 7.47 11.85 9.59
CA ASP A 86 6.15 12.38 9.93
C ASP A 86 5.11 11.91 8.92
N TYR A 87 3.91 11.56 9.39
CA TYR A 87 2.87 10.99 8.51
C TYR A 87 2.47 11.95 7.39
N ALA A 88 2.34 13.26 7.69
CA ALA A 88 1.99 14.25 6.68
C ALA A 88 3.09 14.38 5.61
N ALA A 89 4.35 14.31 6.02
CA ALA A 89 5.48 14.33 5.09
C ALA A 89 5.48 13.09 4.20
N PHE A 90 5.19 11.93 4.77
CA PHE A 90 5.07 10.68 4.03
C PHE A 90 3.95 10.78 2.97
N VAL A 91 2.79 11.29 3.34
CA VAL A 91 1.66 11.46 2.41
C VAL A 91 2.02 12.42 1.28
N ARG A 92 2.70 13.53 1.59
CA ARG A 92 3.14 14.47 0.55
C ARG A 92 4.13 13.81 -0.41
N ARG A 93 5.04 13.00 0.10
CA ARG A 93 6.03 12.28 -0.71
C ARG A 93 5.34 11.27 -1.63
N ALA A 94 4.37 10.52 -1.12
CA ALA A 94 3.56 9.61 -1.92
C ALA A 94 2.81 10.37 -3.02
N GLY A 95 2.23 11.52 -2.69
CA GLY A 95 1.49 12.34 -3.64
C GLY A 95 2.33 12.92 -4.76
N ALA A 96 3.64 13.07 -4.54
CA ALA A 96 4.55 13.60 -5.56
C ALA A 96 4.92 12.56 -6.64
N ASN A 97 4.69 11.28 -6.40
CA ASN A 97 4.95 10.21 -7.38
C ASN A 97 3.61 9.75 -7.96
N PRO A 98 3.41 9.80 -9.30
CA PRO A 98 2.11 9.45 -9.90
C PRO A 98 1.63 8.04 -9.55
N LEU A 99 2.52 7.05 -9.53
CA LEU A 99 2.16 5.68 -9.16
C LEU A 99 1.87 5.58 -7.65
N GLY A 100 2.71 6.22 -6.85
CA GLY A 100 2.54 6.26 -5.40
C GLY A 100 1.24 6.94 -5.00
N ARG A 101 0.87 8.03 -5.68
CA ARG A 101 -0.39 8.73 -5.42
C ARG A 101 -1.58 7.81 -5.65
N GLU A 102 -1.62 7.14 -6.79
CA GLU A 102 -2.72 6.23 -7.13
C GLU A 102 -2.85 5.11 -6.10
N VAL A 103 -1.73 4.50 -5.74
CA VAL A 103 -1.70 3.39 -4.78
C VAL A 103 -2.06 3.86 -3.37
N LYS A 104 -1.54 5.01 -2.94
CA LYS A 104 -1.84 5.53 -1.59
C LYS A 104 -3.32 5.88 -1.45
N ILE A 105 -3.93 6.43 -2.48
CA ILE A 105 -5.37 6.68 -2.48
C ILE A 105 -6.14 5.37 -2.31
N ALA A 106 -5.80 4.34 -3.08
CA ALA A 106 -6.45 3.03 -2.99
C ALA A 106 -6.26 2.39 -1.61
N ASP A 107 -5.05 2.49 -1.07
CA ASP A 107 -4.71 1.98 0.27
C ASP A 107 -5.54 2.67 1.35
N LEU A 108 -5.63 3.99 1.30
CA LEU A 108 -6.42 4.76 2.27
C LEU A 108 -7.91 4.43 2.18
N ILE A 109 -8.45 4.26 0.97
CA ILE A 109 -9.85 3.89 0.79
C ILE A 109 -10.13 2.53 1.44
N ASP A 110 -9.27 1.56 1.21
CA ASP A 110 -9.46 0.23 1.81
C ASP A 110 -9.32 0.27 3.33
N ASN A 111 -8.32 0.99 3.84
CA ASN A 111 -8.10 1.11 5.29
C ASN A 111 -9.17 1.95 5.99
N SER A 112 -9.92 2.76 5.25
CA SER A 112 -10.99 3.60 5.80
C SER A 112 -12.32 2.84 5.94
N ASN A 113 -12.39 1.58 5.53
CA ASN A 113 -13.63 0.81 5.57
C ASN A 113 -13.83 0.15 6.95
N LEU A 114 -14.41 0.91 7.88
CA LEU A 114 -14.66 0.43 9.24
C LEU A 114 -15.68 -0.71 9.28
N SER A 115 -16.50 -0.90 8.23
CA SER A 115 -17.51 -1.96 8.20
C SER A 115 -16.89 -3.36 8.14
N ARG A 116 -15.60 -3.47 7.81
CA ARG A 116 -14.89 -4.75 7.82
C ARG A 116 -14.45 -5.19 9.22
N PHE A 117 -14.52 -4.30 10.20
CA PHE A 117 -14.11 -4.62 11.56
C PHE A 117 -15.12 -5.56 12.20
N GLU A 118 -14.62 -6.63 12.79
CA GLU A 118 -15.41 -7.52 13.63
C GLU A 118 -15.16 -7.12 15.09
N GLY A 119 -16.25 -6.92 15.86
CA GLY A 119 -16.17 -6.47 17.23
C GLY A 119 -16.37 -4.96 17.37
N ASP A 120 -16.03 -4.44 18.53
CA ASP A 120 -16.29 -3.05 18.87
C ASP A 120 -15.28 -2.10 18.20
N ILE A 121 -15.78 -0.97 17.74
CA ILE A 121 -14.93 0.10 17.20
C ILE A 121 -14.49 0.98 18.37
N THR A 122 -13.18 1.21 18.47
CA THR A 122 -12.59 1.98 19.56
C THR A 122 -12.36 3.44 19.17
N LEU A 123 -12.11 4.29 20.18
CA LEU A 123 -11.72 5.68 19.94
C LEU A 123 -10.47 5.74 19.05
N GLN A 124 -9.51 4.84 19.29
CA GLN A 124 -8.28 4.78 18.48
C GLN A 124 -8.57 4.49 17.00
N ASP A 125 -9.55 3.64 16.71
CA ASP A 125 -9.98 3.35 15.34
C ASP A 125 -10.52 4.61 14.67
N VAL A 126 -11.34 5.39 15.38
CA VAL A 126 -11.92 6.63 14.85
C VAL A 126 -10.84 7.69 14.63
N GLN A 127 -9.89 7.82 15.55
CA GLN A 127 -8.76 8.76 15.40
C GLN A 127 -7.92 8.40 14.17
N ARG A 128 -7.68 7.11 13.93
CA ARG A 128 -6.95 6.63 12.76
C ARG A 128 -7.74 6.95 11.49
N GLN A 129 -9.05 6.77 11.52
CA GLN A 129 -9.94 7.09 10.40
C GLN A 129 -9.84 8.57 10.03
N ARG A 130 -9.80 9.46 11.02
CA ARG A 130 -9.64 10.91 10.77
C ARG A 130 -8.33 11.20 10.06
N LYS A 131 -7.24 10.57 10.51
CA LYS A 131 -5.92 10.72 9.88
C LYS A 131 -5.96 10.28 8.42
N TYR A 132 -6.61 9.17 8.12
CA TYR A 132 -6.75 8.66 6.75
C TYR A 132 -7.59 9.58 5.89
N ASN A 133 -8.68 10.12 6.43
CA ASN A 133 -9.54 11.05 5.69
C ASN A 133 -8.79 12.34 5.33
N ASP A 134 -8.02 12.89 6.25
CA ASP A 134 -7.22 14.09 5.99
C ASP A 134 -6.20 13.84 4.87
N ALA A 135 -5.53 12.69 4.92
CA ALA A 135 -4.57 12.31 3.89
C ALA A 135 -5.26 12.16 2.52
N LEU A 136 -6.43 11.50 2.51
CA LEU A 136 -7.19 11.28 1.28
C LEU A 136 -7.63 12.61 0.66
N MET A 137 -8.12 13.54 1.48
CA MET A 137 -8.51 14.87 1.02
C MET A 137 -7.33 15.59 0.36
N TYR A 138 -6.16 15.52 0.97
CA TYR A 138 -4.96 16.13 0.41
C TYR A 138 -4.63 15.51 -0.97
N LEU A 139 -4.57 14.17 -1.04
CA LEU A 139 -4.18 13.48 -2.28
C LEU A 139 -5.17 13.71 -3.40
N LEU A 140 -6.46 13.76 -3.10
CA LEU A 140 -7.50 14.01 -4.11
C LEU A 140 -7.51 15.45 -4.58
N SER A 141 -6.89 16.38 -3.85
CA SER A 141 -6.82 17.80 -4.22
C SER A 141 -5.67 18.12 -5.18
N LEU A 142 -4.76 17.17 -5.40
CA LEU A 142 -3.59 17.38 -6.26
C LEU A 142 -3.90 17.41 -7.76
#